data_d498e809e8da73e5c73e52438e4ead68
#
_entry.id   d498e809e8da73e5c73e52438e4ead68
#
_cell.length_a   1.000
_cell.length_b   1.000
_cell.length_c   1.000
_cell.angle_alpha   90.00
_cell.angle_beta   90.00
_cell.angle_gamma   90.00
#
_symmetry.space_group_name_H-M   'P 1'
#
loop_
_entity.id
_entity.type
_entity.pdbx_description
1 polymer ?
#
loop_
_entity_poly.entity_id
_entity_poly.type
_entity_poly.pdbx_seq_one_letter_code
_entity_poly.pdbx_strand_id
1 'polypeptide(L)'
;EFVTTGTQAGVAELIATGTTFACDMYHFPEAIAPVLSEAGIRGIVCGPTTDWPPPEDGVSDSGKVINELETLLRGGSLGNGRVEYGIATHAVYTCSEEILRRASDLSRKYNARLHIHTSETRSEVAACHSEFGMYPIEYLDSIDYFTEGTVCAHCAWVTKREMRFLA
;
A
#
# COMPACT_ATOMS: atom_id res chain seq x y z
N GLU A 1 18.34 -6.78 9.86
CA GLU A 1 19.34 -5.81 10.33
C GLU A 1 19.45 -4.59 9.40
N PHE A 2 19.69 -4.78 8.07
CA PHE A 2 19.84 -3.65 7.13
C PHE A 2 18.58 -2.76 7.09
N VAL A 3 17.39 -3.33 6.92
CA VAL A 3 16.11 -2.58 6.87
C VAL A 3 15.88 -1.84 8.20
N THR A 4 16.09 -2.51 9.33
CA THR A 4 15.93 -1.92 10.67
C THR A 4 16.82 -0.68 10.83
N THR A 5 18.12 -0.79 10.49
CA THR A 5 19.07 0.31 10.59
C THR A 5 18.72 1.47 9.64
N GLY A 6 18.34 1.15 8.40
CA GLY A 6 17.89 2.16 7.44
C GLY A 6 16.64 2.88 7.92
N THR A 7 15.68 2.14 8.47
CA THR A 7 14.44 2.72 9.04
C THR A 7 14.75 3.63 10.23
N GLN A 8 15.68 3.23 11.13
CA GLN A 8 16.08 4.07 12.27
C GLN A 8 16.65 5.42 11.80
N ALA A 9 17.52 5.39 10.79
CA ALA A 9 18.07 6.63 10.21
C ALA A 9 16.98 7.49 9.57
N GLY A 10 16.11 6.89 8.76
CA GLY A 10 15.00 7.59 8.11
C GLY A 10 14.00 8.19 9.12
N VAL A 11 13.65 7.46 10.16
CA VAL A 11 12.74 7.95 11.21
C VAL A 11 13.37 9.11 11.99
N ALA A 12 14.67 9.06 12.27
CA ALA A 12 15.36 10.18 12.91
C ALA A 12 15.30 11.45 12.05
N GLU A 13 15.46 11.32 10.73
CA GLU A 13 15.33 12.43 9.78
C GLU A 13 13.89 12.95 9.69
N LEU A 14 12.90 12.06 9.61
CA LEU A 14 11.49 12.40 9.60
C LEU A 14 11.12 13.24 10.83
N ILE A 15 11.54 12.83 12.03
CA ILE A 15 11.27 13.56 13.28
C ILE A 15 11.99 14.90 13.27
N ALA A 16 13.27 14.94 12.88
CA ALA A 16 14.06 16.17 12.84
C ALA A 16 13.48 17.22 11.87
N THR A 17 12.81 16.79 10.81
CA THR A 17 12.16 17.64 9.81
C THR A 17 10.69 17.96 10.12
N GLY A 18 10.16 17.47 11.26
CA GLY A 18 8.81 17.78 11.72
C GLY A 18 7.71 16.87 11.20
N THR A 19 8.06 15.73 10.60
CA THR A 19 7.08 14.72 10.18
C THR A 19 6.47 14.03 11.40
N THR A 20 5.15 13.97 11.47
CA THR A 20 4.41 13.39 12.61
C THR A 20 3.69 12.11 12.29
N PHE A 21 3.65 11.71 11.01
CA PHE A 21 3.00 10.51 10.53
C PHE A 21 3.73 10.00 9.29
N ALA A 22 4.01 8.71 9.24
CA ALA A 22 4.59 8.04 8.09
C ALA A 22 3.61 7.01 7.51
N CYS A 23 3.48 7.00 6.18
CA CYS A 23 2.79 5.93 5.47
C CYS A 23 3.84 5.19 4.65
N ASP A 24 4.20 3.99 5.10
CA ASP A 24 5.29 3.21 4.52
C ASP A 24 4.74 2.08 3.65
N MET A 25 5.34 1.88 2.49
CA MET A 25 5.10 0.76 1.59
C MET A 25 6.44 0.16 1.20
N TYR A 26 7.00 -0.68 2.07
CA TYR A 26 8.28 -1.33 1.81
C TYR A 26 8.31 -2.77 2.31
N HIS A 27 9.31 -3.52 1.84
CA HIS A 27 9.53 -4.90 2.27
C HIS A 27 9.88 -4.99 3.77
N PHE A 28 9.50 -6.09 4.41
CA PHE A 28 9.76 -6.39 5.82
C PHE A 28 9.02 -5.45 6.81
N PRO A 29 7.68 -5.33 6.69
CA PRO A 29 6.89 -4.48 7.58
C PRO A 29 7.07 -4.85 9.06
N GLU A 30 7.34 -6.13 9.38
CA GLU A 30 7.64 -6.63 10.72
C GLU A 30 8.95 -6.07 11.30
N ALA A 31 9.87 -5.62 10.46
CA ALA A 31 11.11 -4.97 10.88
C ALA A 31 10.96 -3.44 10.98
N ILE A 32 10.06 -2.84 10.23
CA ILE A 32 9.84 -1.39 10.15
C ILE A 32 8.94 -0.90 11.28
N ALA A 33 7.79 -1.55 11.50
CA ALA A 33 6.78 -1.10 12.45
C ALA A 33 7.29 -0.97 13.90
N PRO A 34 8.12 -1.89 14.44
CA PRO A 34 8.72 -1.70 15.76
C PRO A 34 9.57 -0.44 15.87
N VAL A 35 10.36 -0.12 14.84
CA VAL A 35 11.23 1.09 14.83
C VAL A 35 10.39 2.36 14.91
N LEU A 36 9.31 2.47 14.12
CA LEU A 36 8.40 3.60 14.20
C LEU A 36 7.78 3.71 15.60
N SER A 37 7.35 2.57 16.15
CA SER A 37 6.72 2.49 17.47
C SER A 37 7.67 2.93 18.60
N GLU A 38 8.92 2.45 18.58
CA GLU A 38 9.95 2.80 19.56
C GLU A 38 10.34 4.28 19.49
N ALA A 39 10.44 4.82 18.28
CA ALA A 39 10.73 6.23 18.05
C ALA A 39 9.55 7.16 18.42
N GLY A 40 8.35 6.61 18.63
CA GLY A 40 7.16 7.37 19.01
C GLY A 40 6.44 8.09 17.86
N ILE A 41 6.85 7.88 16.61
CA ILE A 41 6.15 8.42 15.44
C ILE A 41 4.90 7.60 15.14
N ARG A 42 3.86 8.24 14.62
CA ARG A 42 2.67 7.55 14.13
C ARG A 42 2.89 7.03 12.73
N GLY A 43 2.25 5.92 12.38
CA GLY A 43 2.37 5.42 11.02
C GLY A 43 1.47 4.26 10.66
N ILE A 44 1.37 4.05 9.36
CA ILE A 44 0.83 2.83 8.75
C ILE A 44 2.00 2.17 8.03
N VAL A 45 2.24 0.90 8.31
CA VAL A 45 3.30 0.11 7.69
C VAL A 45 2.68 -1.00 6.89
N CYS A 46 2.90 -0.96 5.58
CA CYS A 46 2.31 -1.88 4.62
C CYS A 46 3.40 -2.69 3.93
N GLY A 47 3.22 -4.01 3.84
CA GLY A 47 4.03 -4.83 2.93
C GLY A 47 3.49 -4.71 1.51
N PRO A 48 4.31 -4.36 0.51
CA PRO A 48 3.86 -4.26 -0.87
C PRO A 48 3.53 -5.65 -1.44
N THR A 49 2.38 -5.77 -2.08
CA THR A 49 2.06 -6.91 -2.91
C THR A 49 2.21 -6.53 -4.38
N THR A 50 2.79 -7.43 -5.17
CA THR A 50 2.93 -7.30 -6.62
C THR A 50 3.05 -8.69 -7.22
N ASP A 51 2.49 -8.90 -8.39
CA ASP A 51 2.67 -10.10 -9.22
C ASP A 51 3.32 -9.79 -10.57
N TRP A 52 3.94 -8.62 -10.67
CA TRP A 52 4.73 -8.20 -11.82
C TRP A 52 6.17 -7.79 -11.40
N PRO A 53 7.20 -8.19 -12.18
CA PRO A 53 7.11 -9.15 -13.29
C PRO A 53 6.67 -10.52 -12.78
N PRO A 54 5.95 -11.31 -13.60
CA PRO A 54 5.60 -12.67 -13.21
C PRO A 54 6.90 -13.44 -12.93
N PRO A 55 6.96 -14.22 -11.85
CA PRO A 55 8.14 -15.01 -11.52
C PRO A 55 8.45 -16.00 -12.65
N GLU A 56 9.73 -16.31 -12.87
CA GLU A 56 10.18 -17.20 -13.93
C GLU A 56 9.55 -18.60 -13.87
N ASP A 57 9.15 -19.04 -12.68
CA ASP A 57 8.44 -20.30 -12.40
C ASP A 57 6.92 -20.20 -12.50
N GLY A 58 6.39 -19.02 -12.82
CA GLY A 58 4.93 -18.78 -12.93
C GLY A 58 4.18 -18.77 -11.59
N VAL A 59 4.88 -18.84 -10.46
CA VAL A 59 4.28 -18.79 -9.14
C VAL A 59 4.43 -17.39 -8.55
N SER A 60 3.35 -16.60 -8.56
CA SER A 60 3.36 -15.31 -7.90
C SER A 60 3.45 -15.46 -6.38
N ASP A 61 4.42 -14.81 -5.75
CA ASP A 61 4.57 -14.78 -4.29
C ASP A 61 3.60 -13.80 -3.60
N SER A 62 2.79 -13.08 -4.37
CA SER A 62 1.84 -12.09 -3.86
C SER A 62 0.81 -12.71 -2.91
N GLY A 63 0.35 -13.93 -3.19
CA GLY A 63 -0.53 -14.66 -2.31
C GLY A 63 0.12 -15.00 -0.96
N LYS A 64 1.41 -15.29 -0.93
CA LYS A 64 2.18 -15.51 0.29
C LYS A 64 2.32 -14.23 1.09
N VAL A 65 2.69 -13.13 0.44
CA VAL A 65 2.81 -11.81 1.08
C VAL A 65 1.47 -11.39 1.72
N ILE A 66 0.35 -11.55 1.03
CA ILE A 66 -0.99 -11.28 1.58
C ILE A 66 -1.27 -12.12 2.84
N ASN A 67 -0.91 -13.41 2.86
CA ASN A 67 -1.10 -14.26 4.02
C ASN A 67 -0.19 -13.86 5.21
N GLU A 68 1.03 -13.44 4.93
CA GLU A 68 1.95 -12.92 5.94
C GLU A 68 1.42 -11.60 6.53
N LEU A 69 0.92 -10.69 5.70
CA LEU A 69 0.25 -9.47 6.14
C LEU A 69 -0.99 -9.76 6.99
N GLU A 70 -1.80 -10.74 6.61
CA GLU A 70 -2.95 -11.15 7.43
C GLU A 70 -2.52 -11.58 8.83
N THR A 71 -1.38 -12.24 8.96
CA THR A 71 -0.82 -12.63 10.27
C THR A 71 -0.43 -11.40 11.09
N LEU A 72 0.19 -10.39 10.48
CA LEU A 72 0.54 -9.13 11.14
C LEU A 72 -0.71 -8.35 11.57
N LEU A 73 -1.72 -8.28 10.71
CA LEU A 73 -3.00 -7.62 11.01
C LEU A 73 -3.70 -8.25 12.23
N ARG A 74 -3.65 -9.58 12.36
CA ARG A 74 -4.17 -10.29 13.55
C ARG A 74 -3.42 -9.95 14.83
N GLY A 75 -2.15 -9.57 14.72
CA GLY A 75 -1.31 -9.13 15.85
C GLY A 75 -1.70 -7.75 16.40
N GLY A 76 -2.48 -6.98 15.64
CA GLY A 76 -2.94 -5.66 16.04
C GLY A 76 -1.90 -4.55 15.84
N SER A 77 -2.11 -3.43 16.52
CA SER A 77 -1.27 -2.24 16.44
C SER A 77 -0.13 -2.24 17.47
N LEU A 78 0.92 -1.45 17.22
CA LEU A 78 2.02 -1.22 18.14
C LEU A 78 1.95 0.18 18.77
N GLY A 79 2.68 0.39 19.85
CA GLY A 79 2.84 1.71 20.46
C GLY A 79 1.51 2.33 20.94
N ASN A 80 0.60 1.53 21.52
CA ASN A 80 -0.73 1.96 21.95
C ASN A 80 -1.56 2.57 20.79
N GLY A 81 -1.57 1.92 19.65
CA GLY A 81 -2.33 2.33 18.47
C GLY A 81 -1.66 3.40 17.61
N ARG A 82 -0.40 3.78 17.90
CA ARG A 82 0.31 4.77 17.06
C ARG A 82 0.78 4.23 15.74
N VAL A 83 1.12 2.95 15.67
CA VAL A 83 1.57 2.27 14.46
C VAL A 83 0.65 1.11 14.15
N GLU A 84 0.10 1.12 12.96
CA GLU A 84 -0.80 0.09 12.46
C GLU A 84 -0.15 -0.64 11.28
N TYR A 85 -0.46 -1.92 11.15
CA TYR A 85 -0.19 -2.62 9.90
C TYR A 85 -1.32 -2.35 8.91
N GLY A 86 -0.94 -2.12 7.66
CA GLY A 86 -1.87 -1.98 6.54
C GLY A 86 -1.56 -2.97 5.43
N ILE A 87 -2.35 -2.92 4.39
CA ILE A 87 -2.20 -3.73 3.19
C ILE A 87 -1.83 -2.80 2.05
N ALA A 88 -0.84 -3.18 1.25
CA ALA A 88 -0.51 -2.42 0.07
C ALA A 88 -0.52 -3.29 -1.18
N THR A 89 -1.12 -2.77 -2.25
CA THR A 89 -0.86 -3.21 -3.61
C THR A 89 -0.01 -2.15 -4.28
N HIS A 90 1.05 -2.57 -4.98
CA HIS A 90 2.02 -1.59 -5.49
C HIS A 90 1.36 -0.58 -6.44
N ALA A 91 0.81 -1.05 -7.56
CA ALA A 91 0.12 -0.20 -8.54
C ALA A 91 -0.74 -1.05 -9.48
N VAL A 92 -1.64 -0.42 -10.24
CA VAL A 92 -2.50 -1.10 -11.23
C VAL A 92 -1.69 -1.89 -12.25
N TYR A 93 -0.55 -1.36 -12.69
CA TYR A 93 0.30 -2.00 -13.73
C TYR A 93 1.23 -3.10 -13.19
N THR A 94 1.26 -3.33 -11.89
CA THR A 94 2.10 -4.37 -11.24
C THR A 94 1.28 -5.37 -10.42
N CYS A 95 -0.02 -5.23 -10.41
CA CYS A 95 -0.92 -6.10 -9.67
C CYS A 95 -2.05 -6.58 -10.58
N SER A 96 -2.29 -7.89 -10.60
CA SER A 96 -3.48 -8.44 -11.23
C SER A 96 -4.76 -8.01 -10.50
N GLU A 97 -5.89 -8.08 -11.21
CA GLU A 97 -7.20 -7.83 -10.61
C GLU A 97 -7.47 -8.73 -9.40
N GLU A 98 -7.02 -10.00 -9.46
CA GLU A 98 -7.16 -10.95 -8.35
C GLU A 98 -6.49 -10.44 -7.09
N ILE A 99 -5.25 -9.94 -7.19
CA ILE A 99 -4.50 -9.40 -6.05
C ILE A 99 -5.14 -8.12 -5.53
N LEU A 100 -5.57 -7.23 -6.41
CA LEU A 100 -6.25 -6.00 -6.04
C LEU A 100 -7.53 -6.31 -5.23
N ARG A 101 -8.37 -7.22 -5.70
CA ARG A 101 -9.60 -7.65 -5.00
C ARG A 101 -9.30 -8.31 -3.66
N ARG A 102 -8.35 -9.24 -3.61
CA ARG A 102 -7.95 -9.91 -2.36
C ARG A 102 -7.44 -8.92 -1.31
N ALA A 103 -6.64 -7.94 -1.71
CA ALA A 103 -6.16 -6.90 -0.81
C ALA A 103 -7.31 -6.06 -0.25
N SER A 104 -8.24 -5.67 -1.10
CA SER A 104 -9.44 -4.94 -0.72
C SER A 104 -10.33 -5.74 0.25
N ASP A 105 -10.58 -7.01 -0.03
CA ASP A 105 -11.35 -7.90 0.84
C ASP A 105 -10.69 -8.06 2.22
N LEU A 106 -9.37 -8.19 2.24
CA LEU A 106 -8.62 -8.29 3.49
C LEU A 106 -8.68 -6.98 4.28
N SER A 107 -8.59 -5.83 3.61
CA SER A 107 -8.78 -4.50 4.21
C SER A 107 -10.15 -4.39 4.88
N ARG A 108 -11.22 -4.78 4.19
CA ARG A 108 -12.58 -4.78 4.75
C ARG A 108 -12.71 -5.73 5.93
N LYS A 109 -12.15 -6.95 5.82
CA LYS A 109 -12.21 -7.99 6.87
C LYS A 109 -11.60 -7.53 8.19
N TYR A 110 -10.47 -6.80 8.12
CA TYR A 110 -9.72 -6.36 9.31
C TYR A 110 -9.91 -4.89 9.64
N ASN A 111 -10.73 -4.15 8.89
CA ASN A 111 -10.83 -2.69 8.96
C ASN A 111 -9.44 -2.03 8.92
N ALA A 112 -8.56 -2.57 8.06
CA ALA A 112 -7.18 -2.14 7.92
C ALA A 112 -7.04 -1.11 6.79
N ARG A 113 -6.02 -0.26 6.87
CA ARG A 113 -5.71 0.69 5.79
C ARG A 113 -5.24 -0.05 4.55
N LEU A 114 -5.73 0.41 3.41
CA LEU A 114 -5.33 -0.07 2.09
C LEU A 114 -4.50 1.03 1.42
N HIS A 115 -3.36 0.67 0.85
CA HIS A 115 -2.44 1.64 0.25
C HIS A 115 -2.09 1.22 -1.18
N ILE A 116 -2.09 2.17 -2.10
CA ILE A 116 -1.74 1.97 -3.51
C ILE A 116 -1.07 3.22 -4.09
N HIS A 117 -0.07 3.06 -4.96
CA HIS A 117 0.37 4.14 -5.84
C HIS A 117 -0.57 4.18 -7.06
N THR A 118 -1.07 5.35 -7.39
CA THR A 118 -2.00 5.50 -8.52
C THR A 118 -1.88 6.84 -9.19
N SER A 119 -2.02 6.83 -10.52
CA SER A 119 -1.92 8.02 -11.36
C SER A 119 -0.65 8.84 -11.13
N GLU A 120 0.48 8.14 -10.88
CA GLU A 120 1.78 8.76 -10.62
C GLU A 120 2.38 9.35 -11.88
N THR A 121 2.35 8.60 -12.98
CA THR A 121 2.99 8.99 -14.24
C THR A 121 2.01 9.00 -15.41
N ARG A 122 2.32 9.79 -16.45
CA ARG A 122 1.53 9.77 -17.69
C ARG A 122 1.57 8.42 -18.38
N SER A 123 2.69 7.71 -18.30
CA SER A 123 2.84 6.38 -18.90
C SER A 123 1.94 5.35 -18.23
N GLU A 124 1.82 5.36 -16.90
CA GLU A 124 0.88 4.53 -16.16
C GLU A 124 -0.56 4.80 -16.59
N VAL A 125 -0.97 6.06 -16.61
CA VAL A 125 -2.33 6.47 -17.01
C VAL A 125 -2.62 6.05 -18.46
N ALA A 126 -1.68 6.24 -19.38
CA ALA A 126 -1.84 5.85 -20.78
C ALA A 126 -1.90 4.31 -20.95
N ALA A 127 -1.09 3.57 -20.20
CA ALA A 127 -1.09 2.10 -20.23
C ALA A 127 -2.42 1.55 -19.71
N CYS A 128 -2.88 2.01 -18.55
CA CYS A 128 -4.16 1.62 -17.97
C CYS A 128 -5.33 1.92 -18.94
N HIS A 129 -5.34 3.11 -19.54
CA HIS A 129 -6.38 3.47 -20.50
C HIS A 129 -6.33 2.61 -21.78
N SER A 130 -5.13 2.26 -22.26
CA SER A 130 -4.96 1.39 -23.42
C SER A 130 -5.42 -0.04 -23.16
N GLU A 131 -5.19 -0.55 -21.95
CA GLU A 131 -5.49 -1.93 -21.58
C GLU A 131 -6.96 -2.12 -21.17
N PHE A 132 -7.48 -1.23 -20.34
CA PHE A 132 -8.81 -1.38 -19.73
C PHE A 132 -9.87 -0.40 -20.28
N GLY A 133 -9.48 0.57 -21.12
CA GLY A 133 -10.37 1.64 -21.59
C GLY A 133 -10.78 2.63 -20.49
N MET A 134 -10.14 2.56 -19.33
CA MET A 134 -10.42 3.34 -18.13
C MET A 134 -9.14 3.98 -17.59
N TYR A 135 -9.27 5.10 -16.86
CA TYR A 135 -8.18 5.67 -16.10
C TYR A 135 -7.97 4.91 -14.78
N PRO A 136 -6.79 5.01 -14.11
CA PRO A 136 -6.48 4.16 -12.96
C PRO A 136 -7.51 4.17 -11.83
N ILE A 137 -8.00 5.34 -11.44
CA ILE A 137 -9.03 5.45 -10.39
C ILE A 137 -10.38 4.85 -10.85
N GLU A 138 -10.76 5.08 -12.10
CA GLU A 138 -11.98 4.49 -12.68
C GLU A 138 -11.90 2.97 -12.72
N TYR A 139 -10.74 2.43 -13.09
CA TYR A 139 -10.51 0.98 -13.08
C TYR A 139 -10.61 0.41 -11.66
N LEU A 140 -9.93 1.01 -10.69
CA LEU A 140 -9.99 0.59 -9.30
C LEU A 140 -11.41 0.63 -8.74
N ASP A 141 -12.19 1.68 -9.05
CA ASP A 141 -13.60 1.77 -8.67
C ASP A 141 -14.43 0.66 -9.32
N SER A 142 -14.21 0.38 -10.60
CA SER A 142 -14.95 -0.65 -11.34
C SER A 142 -14.79 -2.06 -10.76
N ILE A 143 -13.68 -2.32 -10.06
CA ILE A 143 -13.40 -3.58 -9.38
C ILE A 143 -13.70 -3.54 -7.88
N ASP A 144 -14.41 -2.51 -7.39
CA ASP A 144 -14.74 -2.32 -5.97
C ASP A 144 -13.50 -2.36 -5.04
N TYR A 145 -12.41 -1.74 -5.50
CA TYR A 145 -11.14 -1.74 -4.77
C TYR A 145 -11.18 -0.87 -3.52
N PHE A 146 -11.79 0.31 -3.59
CA PHE A 146 -11.72 1.30 -2.53
C PHE A 146 -12.44 0.87 -1.25
N THR A 147 -11.82 1.20 -0.12
CA THR A 147 -12.40 1.10 1.22
C THR A 147 -12.30 2.47 1.89
N GLU A 148 -13.04 2.71 2.97
CA GLU A 148 -13.02 3.98 3.70
C GLU A 148 -11.61 4.37 4.19
N GLY A 149 -10.73 3.39 4.35
CA GLY A 149 -9.35 3.58 4.79
C GLY A 149 -8.31 3.60 3.68
N THR A 150 -8.70 3.73 2.39
CA THR A 150 -7.75 3.67 1.29
C THR A 150 -6.88 4.94 1.20
N VAL A 151 -5.58 4.74 1.09
CA VAL A 151 -4.58 5.78 0.84
C VAL A 151 -4.08 5.65 -0.60
N CYS A 152 -4.37 6.64 -1.41
CA CYS A 152 -3.87 6.74 -2.78
C CYS A 152 -2.65 7.65 -2.82
N ALA A 153 -1.47 7.08 -2.99
CA ALA A 153 -0.24 7.85 -3.14
C ALA A 153 -0.17 8.46 -4.54
N HIS A 154 0.49 9.61 -4.64
CA HIS A 154 0.70 10.44 -5.83
C HIS A 154 -0.55 11.16 -6.32
N CYS A 155 -1.49 10.48 -7.00
CA CYS A 155 -2.66 11.10 -7.66
C CYS A 155 -2.28 12.34 -8.52
N ALA A 156 -1.09 12.30 -9.15
CA ALA A 156 -0.54 13.45 -9.87
C ALA A 156 -1.23 13.71 -11.22
N TRP A 157 -1.79 12.65 -11.82
CA TRP A 157 -2.41 12.69 -13.14
C TRP A 157 -3.86 12.25 -13.11
N VAL A 158 -4.64 12.73 -12.12
CA VAL A 158 -6.07 12.44 -12.00
C VAL A 158 -6.92 13.45 -12.79
N THR A 159 -7.97 12.97 -13.40
CA THR A 159 -8.96 13.80 -14.06
C THR A 159 -10.03 14.32 -13.10
N LYS A 160 -10.76 15.38 -13.49
CA LYS A 160 -11.92 15.86 -12.70
C LYS A 160 -13.01 14.79 -12.50
N ARG A 161 -13.09 13.83 -13.43
CA ARG A 161 -14.04 12.72 -13.32
C ARG A 161 -13.60 11.75 -12.23
N GLU A 162 -12.32 11.38 -12.22
CA GLU A 162 -11.75 10.48 -11.23
C GLU A 162 -11.80 11.05 -9.81
N MET A 163 -11.65 12.35 -9.64
CA MET A 163 -11.78 13.02 -8.33
C MET A 163 -13.13 12.76 -7.65
N ARG A 164 -14.18 12.44 -8.42
CA ARG A 164 -15.52 12.13 -7.88
C ARG A 164 -15.61 10.75 -7.25
N PHE A 165 -14.75 9.83 -7.66
CA PHE A 165 -14.67 8.50 -7.06
C PHE A 165 -13.87 8.50 -5.73
N LEU A 166 -13.07 9.54 -5.51
CA LEU A 166 -12.26 9.73 -4.28
C LEU A 166 -12.96 10.59 -3.23
N ALA A 167 -14.10 11.19 -3.55
CA ALA A 167 -14.88 12.09 -2.67
C ALA A 167 -16.00 11.33 -1.95
#